data_d49c5973703177fb08c818250413adc7
#
_entry.id   d49c5973703177fb08c818250413adc7
#
_cell.length_a   1.000
_cell.length_b   1.000
_cell.length_c   1.000
_cell.angle_alpha   90.00
_cell.angle_beta   90.00
_cell.angle_gamma   90.00
#
_symmetry.space_group_name_H-M   'P 1'
#
loop_
_entity.id
_entity.type
_entity.pdbx_description
1 polymer ?
#
loop_
_entity_poly.entity_id
_entity_poly.type
_entity_poly.pdbx_seq_one_letter_code
_entity_poly.pdbx_strand_id
1 'polypeptide(L)'
;MINVFDGATIAARERLDAWRHVTATSLIPTALDSPVPEAFTAHLRVMPLGDAQVASLAYTSLSSRRSPKEIRKSDPEHYHVALIRAGSQGIEQNDTSTILQSGDLVIYDSSRPFEAVVSAASPAETVILQFPKRTLPLPVDQVAGLCATSLLPESEGIGRLLATFLASLTDGRTRCTESDALRLETIVVDLTTAVLAHHLERRNPPLRSATHTLYLRIIAFIEDNLHHPQLRPPTIAAAHRISLRYLHRIFQLHHADSVATHIRTRRLDRARRDLADPRLSHLTIATIARRWGFTRPAEFSRAFHRHTGAPPRDYRNTT
;
A
#
# COMPACT_ATOMS: atom_id res chain seq x y z
N MET A 1 14.08 -6.30 26.73
CA MET A 1 12.67 -6.42 27.19
C MET A 1 12.62 -6.62 28.70
N ILE A 2 11.69 -5.95 29.36
CA ILE A 2 11.43 -6.01 30.81
C ILE A 2 10.30 -7.03 31.03
N ASN A 3 10.48 -7.98 31.95
CA ASN A 3 9.39 -8.87 32.36
C ASN A 3 8.46 -8.10 33.29
N VAL A 4 7.20 -7.94 32.88
CA VAL A 4 6.17 -7.16 33.62
C VAL A 4 5.19 -8.10 34.32
N PHE A 5 4.94 -9.26 33.73
CA PHE A 5 4.03 -10.26 34.30
C PHE A 5 4.47 -11.68 33.96
N ASP A 6 4.47 -12.52 34.99
CA ASP A 6 4.64 -13.97 34.86
C ASP A 6 3.56 -14.67 35.70
N GLY A 7 2.57 -15.22 35.00
CA GLY A 7 1.47 -15.93 35.64
C GLY A 7 1.88 -17.20 36.41
N ALA A 8 3.04 -17.79 36.10
CA ALA A 8 3.53 -18.96 36.83
C ALA A 8 3.87 -18.65 38.29
N THR A 9 4.17 -17.39 38.61
CA THR A 9 4.51 -16.94 39.99
C THR A 9 3.29 -16.56 40.83
N ILE A 10 2.07 -16.62 40.26
CA ILE A 10 0.82 -16.16 40.89
C ILE A 10 -0.13 -17.33 41.08
N ALA A 11 -0.86 -17.35 42.20
CA ALA A 11 -1.85 -18.37 42.48
C ALA A 11 -2.95 -18.40 41.40
N ALA A 12 -3.37 -19.59 40.94
CA ALA A 12 -4.26 -19.78 39.80
C ALA A 12 -5.52 -18.89 39.86
N ARG A 13 -6.16 -18.82 41.03
CA ARG A 13 -7.38 -18.00 41.26
C ARG A 13 -7.18 -16.49 41.14
N GLU A 14 -5.96 -16.00 41.23
CA GLU A 14 -5.61 -14.56 41.24
C GLU A 14 -5.02 -14.10 39.92
N ARG A 15 -4.63 -15.05 39.02
CA ARG A 15 -3.91 -14.75 37.77
C ARG A 15 -4.66 -13.84 36.83
N LEU A 16 -5.95 -14.13 36.60
CA LEU A 16 -6.77 -13.34 35.68
C LEU A 16 -6.96 -11.91 36.17
N ASP A 17 -7.17 -11.72 37.48
CA ASP A 17 -7.34 -10.37 38.05
C ASP A 17 -6.03 -9.59 38.04
N ALA A 18 -4.92 -10.26 38.36
CA ALA A 18 -3.58 -9.67 38.23
C ALA A 18 -3.26 -9.31 36.76
N TRP A 19 -3.65 -10.16 35.82
CA TRP A 19 -3.54 -9.89 34.38
C TRP A 19 -4.35 -8.68 33.94
N ARG A 20 -5.60 -8.56 34.40
CA ARG A 20 -6.44 -7.37 34.15
C ARG A 20 -5.76 -6.09 34.62
N HIS A 21 -5.18 -6.11 35.82
CA HIS A 21 -4.51 -4.95 36.38
C HIS A 21 -3.26 -4.57 35.58
N VAL A 22 -2.40 -5.55 35.29
CA VAL A 22 -1.13 -5.26 34.61
C VAL A 22 -1.32 -4.82 33.16
N THR A 23 -2.27 -5.42 32.44
CA THR A 23 -2.55 -5.00 31.05
C THR A 23 -3.21 -3.62 30.99
N ALA A 24 -4.05 -3.27 31.96
CA ALA A 24 -4.64 -1.93 32.04
C ALA A 24 -3.61 -0.83 32.26
N THR A 25 -2.53 -1.13 32.97
CA THR A 25 -1.45 -0.16 33.27
C THR A 25 -0.32 -0.17 32.23
N SER A 26 0.02 -1.33 31.70
CA SER A 26 1.14 -1.48 30.74
C SER A 26 0.73 -1.37 29.28
N LEU A 27 -0.54 -1.58 28.96
CA LEU A 27 -1.08 -1.48 27.61
C LEU A 27 -2.22 -0.46 27.59
N ILE A 28 -3.48 -0.95 27.65
CA ILE A 28 -4.68 -0.11 27.74
C ILE A 28 -5.76 -0.83 28.55
N PRO A 29 -6.63 -0.08 29.25
CA PRO A 29 -7.77 -0.68 29.95
C PRO A 29 -8.75 -1.36 28.98
N THR A 30 -9.02 -2.64 29.21
CA THR A 30 -10.03 -3.43 28.52
C THR A 30 -10.78 -4.31 29.52
N ALA A 31 -12.02 -4.65 29.22
CA ALA A 31 -12.73 -5.71 29.95
C ALA A 31 -12.21 -7.06 29.46
N LEU A 32 -11.59 -7.82 30.33
CA LEU A 32 -11.02 -9.15 30.04
C LEU A 32 -11.88 -10.24 30.65
N ASP A 33 -12.11 -11.31 29.90
CA ASP A 33 -12.78 -12.51 30.38
C ASP A 33 -12.11 -13.76 29.80
N SER A 34 -12.09 -14.84 30.61
CA SER A 34 -11.54 -16.14 30.19
C SER A 34 -12.60 -17.22 30.38
N PRO A 35 -12.79 -18.12 29.41
CA PRO A 35 -13.73 -19.22 29.54
C PRO A 35 -13.34 -20.22 30.64
N VAL A 36 -12.04 -20.25 31.02
CA VAL A 36 -11.52 -21.13 32.07
C VAL A 36 -10.54 -20.35 32.97
N PRO A 37 -11.04 -19.48 33.87
CA PRO A 37 -10.21 -18.58 34.69
C PRO A 37 -9.16 -19.30 35.53
N GLU A 38 -9.47 -20.48 36.04
CA GLU A 38 -8.57 -21.27 36.89
C GLU A 38 -7.38 -21.87 36.10
N ALA A 39 -7.57 -22.14 34.80
CA ALA A 39 -6.55 -22.63 33.90
C ALA A 39 -5.85 -21.50 33.14
N PHE A 40 -6.20 -20.24 33.41
CA PHE A 40 -5.60 -19.08 32.73
C PHE A 40 -4.11 -18.99 33.05
N THR A 41 -3.30 -18.87 31.99
CA THR A 41 -1.88 -18.55 32.09
C THR A 41 -1.55 -17.41 31.17
N ALA A 42 -0.62 -16.55 31.59
CA ALA A 42 -0.17 -15.44 30.76
C ALA A 42 1.25 -14.99 31.14
N HIS A 43 1.92 -14.39 30.15
CA HIS A 43 3.21 -13.70 30.31
C HIS A 43 3.15 -12.36 29.55
N LEU A 44 3.79 -11.33 30.11
CA LEU A 44 3.92 -10.01 29.47
C LEU A 44 5.35 -9.51 29.65
N ARG A 45 5.99 -9.21 28.52
CA ARG A 45 7.26 -8.48 28.49
C ARG A 45 7.10 -7.22 27.67
N VAL A 46 7.71 -6.13 28.09
CA VAL A 46 7.60 -4.82 27.44
C VAL A 46 8.99 -4.27 27.13
N MET A 47 9.12 -3.60 26.01
CA MET A 47 10.29 -2.85 25.58
C MET A 47 9.86 -1.42 25.23
N PRO A 48 10.17 -0.42 26.08
CA PRO A 48 9.96 0.96 25.74
C PRO A 48 10.83 1.37 24.54
N LEU A 49 10.27 2.17 23.64
CA LEU A 49 10.93 2.72 22.46
C LEU A 49 10.56 4.22 22.35
N GLY A 50 11.08 5.08 23.22
CA GLY A 50 10.67 6.48 23.29
C GLY A 50 9.20 6.63 23.69
N ASP A 51 8.39 7.30 22.87
CA ASP A 51 6.94 7.43 23.03
C ASP A 51 6.17 6.15 22.60
N ALA A 52 6.82 5.25 21.86
CA ALA A 52 6.28 3.95 21.48
C ALA A 52 6.71 2.85 22.45
N GLN A 53 6.07 1.69 22.36
CA GLN A 53 6.53 0.48 23.03
C GLN A 53 6.19 -0.77 22.24
N VAL A 54 6.99 -1.82 22.43
CA VAL A 54 6.70 -3.16 21.93
C VAL A 54 6.43 -4.07 23.13
N ALA A 55 5.28 -4.75 23.10
CA ALA A 55 4.89 -5.74 24.11
C ALA A 55 4.87 -7.13 23.48
N SER A 56 5.43 -8.12 24.19
CA SER A 56 5.34 -9.54 23.84
C SER A 56 4.44 -10.23 24.86
N LEU A 57 3.33 -10.78 24.37
CA LEU A 57 2.31 -11.42 25.17
C LEU A 57 2.23 -12.91 24.81
N ALA A 58 2.06 -13.75 25.81
CA ALA A 58 1.63 -15.14 25.65
C ALA A 58 0.49 -15.38 26.64
N TYR A 59 -0.65 -15.93 26.19
CA TYR A 59 -1.81 -16.15 27.05
C TYR A 59 -2.73 -17.24 26.48
N THR A 60 -3.44 -17.90 27.38
CA THR A 60 -4.48 -18.88 27.02
C THR A 60 -5.78 -18.17 26.59
N SER A 61 -6.84 -18.93 26.27
CA SER A 61 -8.11 -18.41 25.77
C SER A 61 -8.62 -17.21 26.57
N LEU A 62 -8.88 -16.13 25.89
CA LEU A 62 -9.23 -14.83 26.47
C LEU A 62 -10.09 -14.02 25.49
N SER A 63 -11.09 -13.32 25.98
CA SER A 63 -11.74 -12.22 25.29
C SER A 63 -11.29 -10.87 25.88
N SER A 64 -11.10 -9.89 25.05
CA SER A 64 -10.69 -8.52 25.41
C SER A 64 -11.62 -7.53 24.71
N ARG A 65 -12.38 -6.77 25.48
CA ARG A 65 -13.32 -5.78 24.95
C ARG A 65 -12.97 -4.39 25.46
N ARG A 66 -12.74 -3.48 24.51
CA ARG A 66 -12.61 -2.05 24.79
C ARG A 66 -13.91 -1.34 24.45
N SER A 67 -14.67 -0.98 25.45
CA SER A 67 -15.94 -0.29 25.30
C SER A 67 -15.76 1.24 25.39
N PRO A 68 -16.78 2.05 25.01
CA PRO A 68 -16.75 3.49 25.27
C PRO A 68 -16.52 3.88 26.74
N LYS A 69 -16.85 2.99 27.69
CA LYS A 69 -16.62 3.20 29.11
C LYS A 69 -15.12 3.13 29.43
N GLU A 70 -14.40 2.15 28.90
CA GLU A 70 -12.95 2.03 29.08
C GLU A 70 -12.19 3.16 28.37
N ILE A 71 -12.62 3.59 27.20
CA ILE A 71 -12.06 4.73 26.47
C ILE A 71 -12.19 6.02 27.30
N ARG A 72 -13.37 6.29 27.88
CA ARG A 72 -13.54 7.48 28.75
C ARG A 72 -12.70 7.47 30.03
N LYS A 73 -12.31 6.27 30.51
CA LYS A 73 -11.40 6.16 31.67
C LYS A 73 -9.96 6.50 31.33
N SER A 74 -9.51 6.10 30.17
CA SER A 74 -8.15 6.30 29.69
C SER A 74 -8.10 6.14 28.18
N ASP A 75 -7.74 7.20 27.47
CA ASP A 75 -7.47 7.15 26.04
C ASP A 75 -6.10 7.76 25.75
N PRO A 76 -5.09 6.91 25.53
CA PRO A 76 -3.75 7.35 25.18
C PRO A 76 -3.62 7.85 23.73
N GLU A 77 -4.67 7.76 22.91
CA GLU A 77 -4.68 8.10 21.48
C GLU A 77 -3.60 7.34 20.70
N HIS A 78 -3.52 6.04 20.91
CA HIS A 78 -2.55 5.18 20.25
C HIS A 78 -3.17 4.37 19.10
N TYR A 79 -2.34 4.08 18.09
CA TYR A 79 -2.51 2.91 17.24
C TYR A 79 -1.76 1.72 17.83
N HIS A 80 -2.35 0.55 17.66
CA HIS A 80 -1.75 -0.72 18.00
C HIS A 80 -1.57 -1.54 16.73
N VAL A 81 -0.38 -2.08 16.50
CA VAL A 81 -0.10 -3.05 15.44
C VAL A 81 0.22 -4.38 16.10
N ALA A 82 -0.63 -5.37 15.90
CA ALA A 82 -0.42 -6.71 16.45
C ALA A 82 0.09 -7.68 15.37
N LEU A 83 1.19 -8.38 15.71
CA LEU A 83 1.72 -9.52 14.98
C LEU A 83 1.33 -10.79 15.72
N ILE A 84 0.60 -11.68 15.09
CA ILE A 84 0.27 -12.99 15.63
C ILE A 84 1.48 -13.91 15.45
N ARG A 85 2.08 -14.37 16.54
CA ARG A 85 3.25 -15.27 16.53
C ARG A 85 2.86 -16.74 16.57
N ALA A 86 1.83 -17.05 17.35
CA ALA A 86 1.28 -18.40 17.47
C ALA A 86 -0.20 -18.35 17.82
N GLY A 87 -0.95 -19.35 17.40
CA GLY A 87 -2.39 -19.45 17.61
C GLY A 87 -3.19 -18.68 16.56
N SER A 88 -4.48 -18.49 16.86
CA SER A 88 -5.43 -17.74 16.05
C SER A 88 -6.15 -16.71 16.91
N GLN A 89 -6.40 -15.53 16.36
CA GLN A 89 -7.06 -14.42 17.05
C GLN A 89 -8.11 -13.78 16.16
N GLY A 90 -9.34 -13.65 16.66
CA GLY A 90 -10.37 -12.79 16.06
C GLY A 90 -10.22 -11.36 16.57
N ILE A 91 -10.44 -10.38 15.70
CA ILE A 91 -10.54 -8.97 16.07
C ILE A 91 -11.69 -8.33 15.30
N GLU A 92 -12.43 -7.45 15.98
CA GLU A 92 -13.50 -6.65 15.39
C GLU A 92 -13.34 -5.18 15.81
N GLN A 93 -13.40 -4.27 14.83
CA GLN A 93 -13.43 -2.82 15.01
C GLN A 93 -14.06 -2.15 13.79
N ASN A 94 -14.87 -1.11 13.97
CA ASN A 94 -15.51 -0.33 12.89
C ASN A 94 -16.30 -1.20 11.89
N ASP A 95 -17.12 -2.12 12.40
CA ASP A 95 -17.93 -3.08 11.60
C ASP A 95 -17.07 -4.01 10.70
N THR A 96 -15.77 -4.08 10.96
CA THR A 96 -14.84 -4.98 10.29
C THR A 96 -14.40 -6.05 11.26
N SER A 97 -14.55 -7.32 10.88
CA SER A 97 -14.10 -8.48 11.66
C SER A 97 -13.17 -9.35 10.83
N THR A 98 -12.09 -9.80 11.45
CA THR A 98 -11.07 -10.64 10.79
C THR A 98 -10.55 -11.71 11.75
N ILE A 99 -10.35 -12.92 11.23
CA ILE A 99 -9.63 -13.99 11.93
C ILE A 99 -8.19 -13.99 11.42
N LEU A 100 -7.27 -13.84 12.34
CA LEU A 100 -5.84 -13.74 12.10
C LEU A 100 -5.16 -15.07 12.46
N GLN A 101 -4.17 -15.45 11.68
CA GLN A 101 -3.34 -16.64 11.88
C GLN A 101 -1.90 -16.26 12.21
N SER A 102 -1.09 -17.25 12.59
CA SER A 102 0.34 -17.04 12.80
C SER A 102 1.01 -16.41 11.57
N GLY A 103 1.71 -15.31 11.78
CA GLY A 103 2.34 -14.48 10.77
C GLY A 103 1.54 -13.24 10.38
N ASP A 104 0.24 -13.18 10.67
CA ASP A 104 -0.59 -12.03 10.32
C ASP A 104 -0.27 -10.79 11.13
N LEU A 105 -0.42 -9.64 10.47
CA LEU A 105 -0.37 -8.30 11.06
C LEU A 105 -1.74 -7.64 10.97
N VAL A 106 -2.12 -6.90 12.02
CA VAL A 106 -3.34 -6.11 12.06
C VAL A 106 -3.09 -4.79 12.78
N ILE A 107 -3.76 -3.71 12.33
CA ILE A 107 -3.82 -2.43 13.06
C ILE A 107 -5.19 -2.24 13.69
N TYR A 108 -5.23 -1.62 14.87
CA TYR A 108 -6.46 -1.16 15.54
C TYR A 108 -6.22 0.11 16.34
N ASP A 109 -7.30 0.84 16.61
CA ASP A 109 -7.32 2.16 17.20
C ASP A 109 -7.77 2.10 18.66
N SER A 110 -6.94 2.54 19.61
CA SER A 110 -7.26 2.55 21.05
C SER A 110 -8.38 3.52 21.41
N SER A 111 -8.65 4.56 20.60
CA SER A 111 -9.69 5.54 20.82
C SER A 111 -11.07 5.12 20.28
N ARG A 112 -11.17 3.92 19.74
CA ARG A 112 -12.42 3.35 19.22
C ARG A 112 -12.73 2.01 19.88
N PRO A 113 -14.01 1.66 20.06
CA PRO A 113 -14.39 0.35 20.59
C PRO A 113 -13.84 -0.77 19.70
N PHE A 114 -13.38 -1.84 20.34
CA PHE A 114 -12.99 -3.07 19.67
C PHE A 114 -13.24 -4.30 20.55
N GLU A 115 -13.28 -5.46 19.92
CA GLU A 115 -13.29 -6.75 20.60
C GLU A 115 -12.23 -7.66 19.96
N ALA A 116 -11.42 -8.33 20.79
CA ALA A 116 -10.46 -9.31 20.35
C ALA A 116 -10.70 -10.61 21.14
N VAL A 117 -10.67 -11.75 20.44
CA VAL A 117 -10.94 -13.06 21.03
C VAL A 117 -9.84 -14.03 20.60
N VAL A 118 -9.26 -14.69 21.59
CA VAL A 118 -8.37 -15.83 21.40
C VAL A 118 -9.05 -17.08 21.92
N SER A 119 -9.19 -18.08 21.06
CA SER A 119 -9.66 -19.42 21.43
C SER A 119 -8.59 -20.41 21.03
N ALA A 120 -7.79 -20.87 21.97
CA ALA A 120 -6.63 -21.70 21.70
C ALA A 120 -6.50 -22.84 22.70
N ALA A 121 -6.20 -24.03 22.19
CA ALA A 121 -5.82 -25.20 23.01
C ALA A 121 -4.42 -25.05 23.62
N SER A 122 -3.56 -24.22 23.03
CA SER A 122 -2.23 -23.86 23.50
C SER A 122 -2.15 -22.34 23.69
N PRO A 123 -1.22 -21.80 24.51
CA PRO A 123 -1.06 -20.35 24.64
C PRO A 123 -0.84 -19.69 23.29
N ALA A 124 -1.62 -18.65 22.99
CA ALA A 124 -1.39 -17.79 21.83
C ALA A 124 -0.26 -16.82 22.15
N GLU A 125 0.55 -16.50 21.14
CA GLU A 125 1.63 -15.53 21.24
C GLU A 125 1.36 -14.35 20.31
N THR A 126 1.45 -13.14 20.84
CA THR A 126 1.22 -11.90 20.09
C THR A 126 2.29 -10.87 20.43
N VAL A 127 2.79 -10.16 19.44
CA VAL A 127 3.63 -8.97 19.63
C VAL A 127 2.79 -7.75 19.27
N ILE A 128 2.69 -6.79 20.19
CA ILE A 128 1.95 -5.56 19.99
C ILE A 128 2.91 -4.38 20.00
N LEU A 129 2.98 -3.65 18.90
CA LEU A 129 3.56 -2.32 18.83
C LEU A 129 2.47 -1.30 19.16
N GLN A 130 2.73 -0.41 20.14
CA GLN A 130 1.88 0.71 20.50
C GLN A 130 2.63 2.01 20.24
N PHE A 131 1.99 2.98 19.58
CA PHE A 131 2.57 4.29 19.32
C PHE A 131 1.50 5.38 19.22
N PRO A 132 1.83 6.64 19.56
CA PRO A 132 0.88 7.76 19.49
C PRO A 132 0.40 7.99 18.05
N LYS A 133 -0.89 8.23 17.86
CA LYS A 133 -1.48 8.50 16.51
C LYS A 133 -0.80 9.69 15.82
N ARG A 134 -0.37 10.70 16.59
CA ARG A 134 0.31 11.89 16.07
C ARG A 134 1.62 11.61 15.34
N THR A 135 2.26 10.47 15.61
CA THR A 135 3.52 10.09 14.95
C THR A 135 3.33 9.50 13.56
N LEU A 136 2.09 9.10 13.23
CA LEU A 136 1.78 8.51 11.94
C LEU A 136 1.38 9.60 10.91
N PRO A 137 2.17 9.85 9.85
CA PRO A 137 1.91 10.92 8.88
C PRO A 137 0.89 10.48 7.81
N LEU A 138 -0.21 9.84 8.22
CA LEU A 138 -1.30 9.37 7.34
C LEU A 138 -2.63 9.93 7.82
N PRO A 139 -3.58 10.21 6.90
CA PRO A 139 -4.91 10.70 7.27
C PRO A 139 -5.66 9.69 8.15
N VAL A 140 -6.16 10.16 9.31
CA VAL A 140 -6.83 9.33 10.31
C VAL A 140 -8.00 8.53 9.73
N ASP A 141 -8.81 9.14 8.87
CA ASP A 141 -9.96 8.47 8.24
C ASP A 141 -9.53 7.33 7.31
N GLN A 142 -8.40 7.47 6.63
CA GLN A 142 -7.86 6.41 5.77
C GLN A 142 -7.33 5.25 6.60
N VAL A 143 -6.61 5.53 7.69
CA VAL A 143 -6.12 4.50 8.61
C VAL A 143 -7.28 3.79 9.30
N ALA A 144 -8.35 4.51 9.66
CA ALA A 144 -9.55 3.91 10.24
C ALA A 144 -10.20 2.85 9.34
N GLY A 145 -10.10 3.01 8.02
CA GLY A 145 -10.55 2.00 7.04
C GLY A 145 -9.67 0.74 6.98
N LEU A 146 -8.46 0.76 7.53
CA LEU A 146 -7.56 -0.39 7.61
C LEU A 146 -7.67 -1.14 8.95
N CYS A 147 -8.30 -0.55 9.96
CA CYS A 147 -8.45 -1.18 11.27
C CYS A 147 -9.19 -2.51 11.18
N ALA A 148 -8.75 -3.49 11.97
CA ALA A 148 -9.26 -4.86 12.01
C ALA A 148 -9.21 -5.61 10.66
N THR A 149 -8.34 -5.18 9.72
CA THR A 149 -8.08 -5.94 8.48
C THR A 149 -6.67 -6.52 8.51
N SER A 150 -6.48 -7.74 7.97
CA SER A 150 -5.13 -8.30 7.82
C SER A 150 -4.29 -7.43 6.90
N LEU A 151 -3.09 -7.06 7.37
CA LEU A 151 -2.09 -6.29 6.63
C LEU A 151 -1.08 -7.18 5.89
N LEU A 152 -1.27 -8.51 5.90
CA LEU A 152 -0.44 -9.50 5.19
C LEU A 152 -1.30 -10.45 4.37
N PRO A 153 -1.98 -9.99 3.30
CA PRO A 153 -2.75 -10.88 2.45
C PRO A 153 -1.88 -11.82 1.58
N GLU A 154 -0.58 -11.56 1.48
CA GLU A 154 0.38 -12.35 0.68
C GLU A 154 1.71 -12.40 1.42
N SER A 155 2.35 -13.57 1.45
CA SER A 155 3.57 -13.89 2.22
C SER A 155 4.84 -13.11 1.82
N GLU A 156 4.73 -12.16 0.89
CA GLU A 156 5.85 -11.38 0.35
C GLU A 156 5.55 -9.87 0.42
N GLY A 157 6.58 -9.07 0.70
CA GLY A 157 6.49 -7.63 0.66
C GLY A 157 6.86 -6.90 1.95
N ILE A 158 6.54 -5.61 1.99
CA ILE A 158 6.95 -4.69 3.07
C ILE A 158 6.36 -5.07 4.44
N GLY A 159 5.18 -5.70 4.47
CA GLY A 159 4.57 -6.19 5.72
C GLY A 159 5.42 -7.27 6.38
N ARG A 160 6.08 -8.15 5.61
CA ARG A 160 6.99 -9.16 6.14
C ARG A 160 8.23 -8.54 6.79
N LEU A 161 8.73 -7.42 6.27
CA LEU A 161 9.83 -6.69 6.89
C LEU A 161 9.43 -6.18 8.27
N LEU A 162 8.24 -5.58 8.41
CA LEU A 162 7.72 -5.14 9.70
C LEU A 162 7.52 -6.31 10.66
N ALA A 163 6.92 -7.42 10.21
CA ALA A 163 6.73 -8.61 11.04
C ALA A 163 8.05 -9.18 11.53
N THR A 164 9.07 -9.30 10.65
CA THR A 164 10.40 -9.77 11.00
C THR A 164 11.09 -8.83 11.98
N PHE A 165 10.97 -7.52 11.77
CA PHE A 165 11.53 -6.52 12.66
C PHE A 165 10.92 -6.60 14.08
N LEU A 166 9.59 -6.64 14.19
CA LEU A 166 8.88 -6.79 15.47
C LEU A 166 9.27 -8.10 16.18
N ALA A 167 9.36 -9.19 15.43
CA ALA A 167 9.81 -10.48 15.98
C ALA A 167 11.22 -10.39 16.55
N SER A 168 12.15 -9.75 15.84
CA SER A 168 13.55 -9.61 16.27
C SER A 168 13.71 -8.74 17.52
N LEU A 169 12.83 -7.75 17.72
CA LEU A 169 12.83 -6.95 18.96
C LEU A 169 12.44 -7.77 20.20
N THR A 170 11.69 -8.86 19.99
CA THR A 170 11.12 -9.66 21.09
C THR A 170 11.83 -10.99 21.35
N ASP A 171 12.81 -11.40 20.55
CA ASP A 171 13.53 -12.67 20.66
C ASP A 171 14.49 -12.77 21.88
N GLY A 172 14.61 -11.69 22.65
CA GLY A 172 15.45 -11.60 23.85
C GLY A 172 16.94 -11.34 23.57
N ARG A 173 17.37 -11.30 22.33
CA ARG A 173 18.77 -11.07 21.94
C ARG A 173 19.07 -9.58 21.75
N THR A 174 18.06 -8.77 21.47
CA THR A 174 18.21 -7.34 21.23
C THR A 174 18.43 -6.61 22.56
N ARG A 175 19.64 -6.10 22.75
CA ARG A 175 19.99 -5.20 23.84
C ARG A 175 20.07 -3.79 23.26
N CYS A 176 19.30 -2.87 23.81
CA CYS A 176 19.23 -1.49 23.34
C CYS A 176 19.63 -0.54 24.45
N THR A 177 20.42 0.47 24.12
CA THR A 177 20.59 1.68 24.95
C THR A 177 19.36 2.57 24.80
N GLU A 178 19.23 3.57 25.66
CA GLU A 178 18.16 4.58 25.55
C GLU A 178 18.20 5.30 24.19
N SER A 179 19.40 5.64 23.71
CA SER A 179 19.58 6.25 22.39
C SER A 179 19.17 5.32 21.23
N ASP A 180 19.38 4.01 21.40
CA ASP A 180 18.93 3.02 20.39
C ASP A 180 17.40 2.88 20.40
N ALA A 181 16.77 2.97 21.57
CA ALA A 181 15.31 2.92 21.69
C ALA A 181 14.64 4.03 20.87
N LEU A 182 15.14 5.28 20.93
CA LEU A 182 14.62 6.40 20.14
C LEU A 182 14.82 6.20 18.63
N ARG A 183 15.96 5.64 18.22
CA ARG A 183 16.19 5.31 16.79
C ARG A 183 15.27 4.20 16.29
N LEU A 184 15.07 3.17 17.13
CA LEU A 184 14.17 2.05 16.81
C LEU A 184 12.71 2.49 16.77
N GLU A 185 12.29 3.46 17.59
CA GLU A 185 10.97 4.10 17.49
C GLU A 185 10.75 4.68 16.10
N THR A 186 11.67 5.52 15.62
CA THR A 186 11.58 6.12 14.29
C THR A 186 11.49 5.03 13.20
N ILE A 187 12.37 4.04 13.24
CA ILE A 187 12.41 2.96 12.25
C ILE A 187 11.09 2.16 12.23
N VAL A 188 10.54 1.81 13.39
CA VAL A 188 9.33 0.98 13.44
C VAL A 188 8.08 1.75 13.02
N VAL A 189 8.00 3.05 13.34
CA VAL A 189 6.90 3.92 12.88
C VAL A 189 6.98 4.17 11.39
N ASP A 190 8.17 4.42 10.83
CA ASP A 190 8.39 4.60 9.40
C ASP A 190 8.04 3.32 8.62
N LEU A 191 8.46 2.16 9.11
CA LEU A 191 8.15 0.87 8.50
C LEU A 191 6.64 0.57 8.55
N THR A 192 5.99 0.89 9.68
CA THR A 192 4.54 0.79 9.83
C THR A 192 3.82 1.74 8.86
N THR A 193 4.29 2.98 8.74
CA THR A 193 3.77 3.96 7.79
C THR A 193 3.84 3.43 6.35
N ALA A 194 4.97 2.86 5.97
CA ALA A 194 5.16 2.31 4.63
C ALA A 194 4.22 1.10 4.35
N VAL A 195 3.99 0.22 5.35
CA VAL A 195 3.02 -0.88 5.24
C VAL A 195 1.61 -0.35 5.04
N LEU A 196 1.18 0.62 5.86
CA LEU A 196 -0.17 1.19 5.77
C LEU A 196 -0.37 1.96 4.46
N ALA A 197 0.60 2.77 4.04
CA ALA A 197 0.57 3.48 2.76
C ALA A 197 0.41 2.52 1.58
N HIS A 198 1.16 1.41 1.56
CA HIS A 198 1.03 0.36 0.55
C HIS A 198 -0.40 -0.22 0.49
N HIS A 199 -1.02 -0.50 1.64
CA HIS A 199 -2.41 -1.00 1.70
C HIS A 199 -3.43 0.04 1.24
N LEU A 200 -3.23 1.31 1.59
CA LEU A 200 -4.08 2.41 1.13
C LEU A 200 -4.00 2.61 -0.38
N GLU A 201 -2.80 2.51 -0.96
CA GLU A 201 -2.58 2.58 -2.41
C GLU A 201 -3.27 1.42 -3.15
N ARG A 202 -3.27 0.22 -2.60
CA ARG A 202 -3.97 -0.94 -3.16
C ARG A 202 -5.49 -0.80 -3.10
N ARG A 203 -6.04 -0.24 -2.01
CA ARG A 203 -7.49 -0.02 -1.85
C ARG A 203 -8.01 1.15 -2.69
N ASN A 204 -7.23 2.21 -2.74
CA ASN A 204 -7.48 3.40 -3.54
C ASN A 204 -6.22 3.67 -4.37
N PRO A 205 -6.01 2.95 -5.49
CA PRO A 205 -4.87 3.24 -6.35
C PRO A 205 -4.91 4.73 -6.65
N PRO A 206 -3.80 5.46 -6.41
CA PRO A 206 -3.79 6.90 -6.59
C PRO A 206 -4.29 7.18 -8.01
N LEU A 207 -5.20 8.13 -8.15
CA LEU A 207 -5.76 8.55 -9.46
C LEU A 207 -4.64 8.77 -10.49
N ARG A 208 -3.46 9.15 -10.04
CA ARG A 208 -2.24 9.25 -10.85
C ARG A 208 -1.75 7.90 -11.40
N SER A 209 -1.79 6.81 -10.62
CA SER A 209 -1.33 5.48 -11.08
C SER A 209 -2.31 4.88 -12.09
N ALA A 210 -3.62 4.91 -11.82
CA ALA A 210 -4.64 4.45 -12.77
C ALA A 210 -4.66 5.33 -14.05
N THR A 211 -4.50 6.64 -13.89
CA THR A 211 -4.41 7.59 -15.01
C THR A 211 -3.12 7.36 -15.81
N HIS A 212 -2.00 7.10 -15.15
CA HIS A 212 -0.73 6.81 -15.81
C HIS A 212 -0.77 5.47 -16.56
N THR A 213 -1.31 4.42 -15.96
CA THR A 213 -1.52 3.12 -16.63
C THR A 213 -2.43 3.27 -17.85
N LEU A 214 -3.51 4.03 -17.72
CA LEU A 214 -4.40 4.32 -18.85
C LEU A 214 -3.67 5.13 -19.94
N TYR A 215 -2.86 6.12 -19.57
CA TYR A 215 -2.01 6.87 -20.48
C TYR A 215 -1.06 5.96 -21.27
N LEU A 216 -0.35 5.05 -20.60
CA LEU A 216 0.56 4.09 -21.26
C LEU A 216 -0.19 3.17 -22.24
N ARG A 217 -1.39 2.70 -21.87
CA ARG A 217 -2.25 1.92 -22.77
C ARG A 217 -2.71 2.72 -23.97
N ILE A 218 -3.02 4.01 -23.80
CA ILE A 218 -3.38 4.92 -24.89
C ILE A 218 -2.18 5.13 -25.83
N ILE A 219 -0.98 5.33 -25.30
CA ILE A 219 0.25 5.48 -26.12
C ILE A 219 0.52 4.21 -26.92
N ALA A 220 0.46 3.03 -26.29
CA ALA A 220 0.63 1.75 -26.98
C ALA A 220 -0.41 1.60 -28.11
N PHE A 221 -1.68 1.86 -27.83
CA PHE A 221 -2.74 1.83 -28.84
C PHE A 221 -2.48 2.80 -30.01
N ILE A 222 -1.99 4.02 -29.74
CA ILE A 222 -1.61 4.97 -30.79
C ILE A 222 -0.50 4.38 -31.66
N GLU A 223 0.59 3.87 -31.08
CA GLU A 223 1.71 3.30 -31.81
C GLU A 223 1.31 2.13 -32.71
N ASP A 224 0.47 1.24 -32.21
CA ASP A 224 -0.02 0.06 -32.96
C ASP A 224 -0.94 0.45 -34.13
N ASN A 225 -1.61 1.60 -34.03
CA ASN A 225 -2.62 2.04 -35.00
C ASN A 225 -2.18 3.23 -35.85
N LEU A 226 -0.92 3.67 -35.84
CA LEU A 226 -0.44 4.83 -36.60
C LEU A 226 -0.71 4.73 -38.11
N HIS A 227 -0.72 3.53 -38.66
CA HIS A 227 -0.99 3.24 -40.07
C HIS A 227 -2.46 3.45 -40.48
N HIS A 228 -3.40 3.46 -39.52
CA HIS A 228 -4.82 3.65 -39.81
C HIS A 228 -5.17 5.12 -40.06
N PRO A 229 -5.67 5.51 -41.25
CA PRO A 229 -6.05 6.92 -41.53
C PRO A 229 -7.09 7.47 -40.56
N GLN A 230 -7.96 6.61 -40.04
CA GLN A 230 -9.04 6.95 -39.11
C GLN A 230 -8.61 7.12 -37.66
N LEU A 231 -7.32 6.90 -37.33
CA LEU A 231 -6.83 7.14 -35.99
C LEU A 231 -6.88 8.63 -35.64
N ARG A 232 -7.74 8.97 -34.70
CA ARG A 232 -8.02 10.34 -34.23
C ARG A 232 -8.49 10.31 -32.76
N PRO A 233 -8.45 11.43 -32.03
CA PRO A 233 -8.81 11.43 -30.61
C PRO A 233 -10.18 10.80 -30.28
N PRO A 234 -11.26 11.02 -31.03
CA PRO A 234 -12.53 10.34 -30.73
C PRO A 234 -12.45 8.81 -30.85
N THR A 235 -11.71 8.30 -31.84
CA THR A 235 -11.53 6.85 -32.05
C THR A 235 -10.79 6.22 -30.88
N ILE A 236 -9.75 6.89 -30.35
CA ILE A 236 -8.99 6.47 -29.18
C ILE A 236 -9.87 6.48 -27.92
N ALA A 237 -10.64 7.55 -27.72
CA ALA A 237 -11.54 7.67 -26.58
C ALA A 237 -12.58 6.53 -26.57
N ALA A 238 -13.16 6.21 -27.74
CA ALA A 238 -14.11 5.10 -27.89
C ALA A 238 -13.45 3.73 -27.59
N ALA A 239 -12.24 3.48 -28.12
CA ALA A 239 -11.49 2.23 -27.91
C ALA A 239 -11.20 1.97 -26.42
N HIS A 240 -10.94 3.02 -25.66
CA HIS A 240 -10.67 2.93 -24.21
C HIS A 240 -11.91 3.17 -23.33
N ARG A 241 -13.11 3.33 -23.93
CA ARG A 241 -14.39 3.57 -23.22
C ARG A 241 -14.34 4.77 -22.28
N ILE A 242 -13.69 5.85 -22.71
CA ILE A 242 -13.58 7.12 -21.98
C ILE A 242 -14.16 8.28 -22.77
N SER A 243 -14.49 9.37 -22.09
CA SER A 243 -14.90 10.59 -22.78
C SER A 243 -13.71 11.27 -23.48
N LEU A 244 -13.97 11.98 -24.57
CA LEU A 244 -12.96 12.76 -25.28
C LEU A 244 -12.29 13.82 -24.35
N ARG A 245 -13.08 14.44 -23.47
CA ARG A 245 -12.60 15.41 -22.47
C ARG A 245 -11.62 14.74 -21.49
N TYR A 246 -11.91 13.51 -21.08
CA TYR A 246 -11.03 12.75 -20.17
C TYR A 246 -9.73 12.34 -20.85
N LEU A 247 -9.79 11.91 -22.14
CA LEU A 247 -8.61 11.64 -22.95
C LEU A 247 -7.67 12.85 -23.03
N HIS A 248 -8.20 14.03 -23.37
CA HIS A 248 -7.41 15.26 -23.43
C HIS A 248 -6.79 15.61 -22.08
N ARG A 249 -7.53 15.46 -20.97
CA ARG A 249 -7.04 15.72 -19.62
C ARG A 249 -5.89 14.78 -19.24
N ILE A 250 -6.02 13.48 -19.51
CA ILE A 250 -4.94 12.50 -19.27
C ILE A 250 -3.70 12.86 -20.07
N PHE A 251 -3.89 13.21 -21.35
CA PHE A 251 -2.78 13.52 -22.24
C PHE A 251 -2.02 14.78 -21.78
N GLN A 252 -2.74 15.83 -21.36
CA GLN A 252 -2.14 17.06 -20.82
C GLN A 252 -1.36 16.85 -19.52
N LEU A 253 -1.72 15.86 -18.71
CA LEU A 253 -0.98 15.53 -17.46
C LEU A 253 0.38 14.89 -17.73
N HIS A 254 0.56 14.26 -18.90
CA HIS A 254 1.75 13.45 -19.21
C HIS A 254 2.50 13.92 -20.46
N HIS A 255 1.95 14.83 -21.24
CA HIS A 255 2.51 15.29 -22.52
C HIS A 255 2.26 16.79 -22.72
N ALA A 256 3.26 17.49 -23.26
CA ALA A 256 3.13 18.92 -23.57
C ALA A 256 2.21 19.19 -24.79
N ASP A 257 2.13 18.22 -25.72
CA ASP A 257 1.39 18.34 -26.97
C ASP A 257 -0.04 17.78 -26.86
N SER A 258 -0.90 18.19 -27.83
CA SER A 258 -2.21 17.57 -27.98
C SER A 258 -2.12 16.14 -28.52
N VAL A 259 -3.12 15.29 -28.25
CA VAL A 259 -3.23 13.92 -28.81
C VAL A 259 -3.09 13.92 -30.33
N ALA A 260 -3.74 14.87 -31.02
CA ALA A 260 -3.68 14.97 -32.48
C ALA A 260 -2.27 15.35 -32.97
N THR A 261 -1.60 16.28 -32.30
CA THR A 261 -0.20 16.64 -32.58
C THR A 261 0.71 15.46 -32.39
N HIS A 262 0.57 14.73 -31.28
CA HIS A 262 1.36 13.52 -31.00
C HIS A 262 1.22 12.48 -32.11
N ILE A 263 -0.01 12.11 -32.51
CA ILE A 263 -0.23 11.16 -33.61
C ILE A 263 0.47 11.63 -34.89
N ARG A 264 0.33 12.92 -35.22
CA ARG A 264 0.97 13.48 -36.43
C ARG A 264 2.49 13.41 -36.38
N THR A 265 3.09 13.79 -35.27
CA THR A 265 4.54 13.72 -35.06
C THR A 265 5.04 12.28 -35.18
N ARG A 266 4.39 11.33 -34.50
CA ARG A 266 4.78 9.91 -34.58
C ARG A 266 4.69 9.34 -36.01
N ARG A 267 3.64 9.69 -36.77
CA ARG A 267 3.49 9.32 -38.17
C ARG A 267 4.63 9.87 -39.02
N LEU A 268 5.01 11.13 -38.83
CA LEU A 268 6.12 11.76 -39.54
C LEU A 268 7.47 11.11 -39.20
N ASP A 269 7.70 10.76 -37.93
CA ASP A 269 8.92 10.04 -37.52
C ASP A 269 9.01 8.66 -38.15
N ARG A 270 7.91 7.94 -38.25
CA ARG A 270 7.86 6.63 -38.94
C ARG A 270 8.12 6.79 -40.43
N ALA A 271 7.47 7.77 -41.07
CA ALA A 271 7.71 8.05 -42.49
C ALA A 271 9.16 8.50 -42.77
N ARG A 272 9.76 9.27 -41.87
CA ARG A 272 11.17 9.68 -41.94
C ARG A 272 12.12 8.48 -41.94
N ARG A 273 11.86 7.49 -41.06
CA ARG A 273 12.66 6.24 -41.00
C ARG A 273 12.50 5.44 -42.29
N ASP A 274 11.27 5.30 -42.80
CA ASP A 274 11.01 4.57 -44.05
C ASP A 274 11.65 5.24 -45.26
N LEU A 275 11.70 6.58 -45.28
CA LEU A 275 12.38 7.33 -46.35
C LEU A 275 13.89 7.20 -46.33
N ALA A 276 14.49 7.01 -45.15
CA ALA A 276 15.91 6.79 -44.96
C ALA A 276 16.33 5.31 -45.12
N ASP A 277 15.41 4.36 -45.20
CA ASP A 277 15.73 2.94 -45.34
C ASP A 277 16.01 2.58 -46.84
N PRO A 278 17.27 2.21 -47.21
CA PRO A 278 17.62 1.83 -48.56
C PRO A 278 16.78 0.67 -49.10
N ARG A 279 16.29 -0.22 -48.25
CA ARG A 279 15.42 -1.38 -48.62
C ARG A 279 14.06 -0.95 -49.11
N LEU A 280 13.63 0.27 -48.77
CA LEU A 280 12.34 0.86 -49.14
C LEU A 280 12.47 1.89 -50.26
N SER A 281 13.65 2.04 -50.88
CA SER A 281 13.92 2.99 -51.99
C SER A 281 13.01 2.80 -53.19
N HIS A 282 12.53 1.58 -53.42
CA HIS A 282 11.58 1.23 -54.49
C HIS A 282 10.17 1.78 -54.26
N LEU A 283 9.79 2.14 -53.03
CA LEU A 283 8.50 2.68 -52.71
C LEU A 283 8.42 4.19 -53.05
N THR A 284 7.31 4.62 -53.62
CA THR A 284 7.08 6.06 -53.86
C THR A 284 6.88 6.81 -52.53
N ILE A 285 7.21 8.10 -52.48
CA ILE A 285 6.94 8.99 -51.36
C ILE A 285 5.46 8.97 -50.98
N ALA A 286 4.57 8.94 -51.99
CA ALA A 286 3.13 8.86 -51.79
C ALA A 286 2.69 7.53 -51.15
N THR A 287 3.37 6.42 -51.47
CA THR A 287 3.13 5.10 -50.85
C THR A 287 3.54 5.11 -49.39
N ILE A 288 4.69 5.66 -49.05
CA ILE A 288 5.16 5.80 -47.67
C ILE A 288 4.23 6.71 -46.85
N ALA A 289 3.81 7.84 -47.43
CA ALA A 289 2.85 8.73 -46.79
C ALA A 289 1.51 8.04 -46.47
N ARG A 290 0.97 7.25 -47.43
CA ARG A 290 -0.27 6.48 -47.23
C ARG A 290 -0.10 5.38 -46.18
N ARG A 291 1.03 4.69 -46.17
CA ARG A 291 1.35 3.68 -45.16
C ARG A 291 1.25 4.23 -43.72
N TRP A 292 1.63 5.47 -43.52
CA TRP A 292 1.55 6.15 -42.24
C TRP A 292 0.30 7.06 -42.10
N GLY A 293 -0.79 6.71 -42.80
CA GLY A 293 -2.09 7.30 -42.56
C GLY A 293 -2.27 8.72 -43.13
N PHE A 294 -1.39 9.21 -44.01
CA PHE A 294 -1.58 10.45 -44.73
C PHE A 294 -2.36 10.20 -46.04
N THR A 295 -3.58 10.75 -46.14
CA THR A 295 -4.43 10.55 -47.31
C THR A 295 -4.15 11.55 -48.42
N ARG A 296 -3.52 12.72 -48.10
CA ARG A 296 -3.25 13.81 -49.05
C ARG A 296 -1.73 14.04 -49.17
N PRO A 297 -1.11 13.76 -50.33
CA PRO A 297 0.34 13.92 -50.54
C PRO A 297 0.85 15.34 -50.26
N ALA A 298 0.10 16.36 -50.68
CA ALA A 298 0.48 17.76 -50.45
C ALA A 298 0.48 18.15 -48.95
N GLU A 299 -0.44 17.59 -48.17
CA GLU A 299 -0.46 17.80 -46.73
C GLU A 299 0.74 17.10 -46.06
N PHE A 300 1.06 15.87 -46.46
CA PHE A 300 2.22 15.16 -46.00
C PHE A 300 3.51 15.95 -46.27
N SER A 301 3.72 16.39 -47.52
CA SER A 301 4.97 17.10 -47.90
C SER A 301 5.18 18.36 -47.05
N ARG A 302 4.13 19.15 -46.87
CA ARG A 302 4.18 20.37 -46.03
C ARG A 302 4.43 20.04 -44.55
N ALA A 303 3.80 18.99 -44.03
CA ALA A 303 3.98 18.57 -42.65
C ALA A 303 5.39 18.00 -42.41
N PHE A 304 5.88 17.20 -43.35
CA PHE A 304 7.19 16.59 -43.30
C PHE A 304 8.30 17.65 -43.36
N HIS A 305 8.20 18.59 -44.29
CA HIS A 305 9.16 19.70 -44.38
C HIS A 305 9.25 20.53 -43.09
N ARG A 306 8.08 20.85 -42.48
CA ARG A 306 8.07 21.55 -41.18
C ARG A 306 8.67 20.75 -40.05
N HIS A 307 8.54 19.42 -40.09
CA HIS A 307 9.03 18.53 -39.03
C HIS A 307 10.53 18.23 -39.16
N THR A 308 11.05 18.12 -40.39
CA THR A 308 12.45 17.67 -40.65
C THR A 308 13.36 18.77 -41.19
N GLY A 309 12.79 19.92 -41.58
CA GLY A 309 13.53 21.01 -42.22
C GLY A 309 13.79 20.81 -43.72
N ALA A 310 13.49 19.64 -44.31
CA ALA A 310 13.70 19.34 -45.72
C ALA A 310 12.46 18.67 -46.35
N PRO A 311 12.20 18.92 -47.64
CA PRO A 311 11.17 18.20 -48.38
C PRO A 311 11.43 16.69 -48.41
N PRO A 312 10.39 15.81 -48.44
CA PRO A 312 10.57 14.36 -48.45
C PRO A 312 11.50 13.82 -49.54
N ARG A 313 11.50 14.50 -50.73
CA ARG A 313 12.39 14.11 -51.85
C ARG A 313 13.85 14.37 -51.55
N ASP A 314 14.15 15.54 -51.02
CA ASP A 314 15.53 15.94 -50.72
C ASP A 314 16.07 15.12 -49.55
N TYR A 315 15.22 14.90 -48.54
CA TYR A 315 15.55 14.04 -47.37
C TYR A 315 15.95 12.63 -47.82
N ARG A 316 15.21 12.01 -48.74
CA ARG A 316 15.53 10.68 -49.30
C ARG A 316 16.86 10.63 -50.01
N ASN A 317 17.22 11.70 -50.77
CA ASN A 317 18.42 11.73 -51.57
C ASN A 317 19.70 12.05 -50.76
N THR A 318 19.54 12.52 -49.54
CA THR A 318 20.66 12.92 -48.67
C THR A 318 21.04 11.82 -47.66
N THR A 319 20.19 10.78 -47.57
CA THR A 319 20.36 9.64 -46.66
C THR A 319 20.66 8.39 -47.44
#